data_7396da0c35d7d620b80da5a814eb000a
#
_entry.id   7396da0c35d7d620b80da5a814eb000a
#
_cell.length_a   1.000
_cell.length_b   1.000
_cell.length_c   1.000
_cell.angle_alpha   90.00
_cell.angle_beta   90.00
_cell.angle_gamma   90.00
#
_symmetry.space_group_name_H-M   'P 1'
#
loop_
_entity.id
_entity.type
_entity.pdbx_description
1 polymer ?
#
loop_
_entity_poly.entity_id
_entity_poly.type
_entity_poly.pdbx_seq_one_letter_code
_entity_poly.pdbx_strand_id
1 'polypeptide(L)'
;MSSNEKSFGSIKPQSQQHPRRSFLASTGAIGLAGIAGARDLLASPIANAPKYNTPESLVKNLYDSLSESQRQSVCFDWDHSTKDRGLLRTRIANNWNITKPTLLSDFYTSDQREIVKAIFEGIIDPSWHDRFYKQFKDDMGGWGKGQSLAIFGTPGSDRFEFVLTGRHSTLRCDGNTQKHVAF
;
A
#
# COMPACT_ATOMS: atom_id res chain seq x y z
N MET A 1 -17.26 15.27 58.81
CA MET A 1 -16.51 14.42 57.88
C MET A 1 -17.52 13.86 56.91
N SER A 2 -17.61 14.46 55.75
CA SER A 2 -18.66 14.17 54.77
C SER A 2 -18.01 13.60 53.50
N SER A 3 -18.31 12.35 53.23
CA SER A 3 -17.86 11.61 52.03
C SER A 3 -18.76 11.99 50.87
N ASN A 4 -18.18 12.48 49.80
CA ASN A 4 -18.91 12.85 48.59
C ASN A 4 -18.58 11.82 47.50
N GLU A 5 -19.43 10.80 47.37
CA GLU A 5 -19.39 9.84 46.25
C GLU A 5 -20.03 10.45 45.01
N LYS A 6 -19.22 10.69 43.97
CA LYS A 6 -19.74 11.07 42.65
C LYS A 6 -19.99 9.79 41.82
N SER A 7 -21.27 9.54 41.58
CA SER A 7 -21.79 8.52 40.69
C SER A 7 -21.34 8.77 39.24
N PHE A 8 -20.63 7.79 38.65
CA PHE A 8 -20.31 7.76 37.21
C PHE A 8 -21.50 7.17 36.44
N GLY A 9 -22.14 8.03 35.66
CA GLY A 9 -23.20 7.65 34.74
C GLY A 9 -22.67 6.79 33.58
N SER A 10 -23.30 5.63 33.43
CA SER A 10 -23.04 4.69 32.35
C SER A 10 -23.55 5.22 31.00
N ILE A 11 -22.64 5.51 30.07
CA ILE A 11 -22.96 5.89 28.69
C ILE A 11 -23.10 4.61 27.84
N LYS A 12 -24.32 4.33 27.37
CA LYS A 12 -24.59 3.25 26.42
C LYS A 12 -24.13 3.66 25.01
N PRO A 13 -23.45 2.79 24.25
CA PRO A 13 -23.12 3.10 22.87
C PRO A 13 -24.36 3.00 21.97
N GLN A 14 -24.61 4.06 21.23
CA GLN A 14 -25.67 4.15 20.24
C GLN A 14 -25.17 3.53 18.92
N SER A 15 -25.78 2.44 18.49
CA SER A 15 -25.47 1.78 17.20
C SER A 15 -26.07 2.62 16.06
N GLN A 16 -25.23 3.20 15.24
CA GLN A 16 -25.64 3.81 13.97
C GLN A 16 -25.71 2.73 12.89
N GLN A 17 -26.91 2.42 12.46
CA GLN A 17 -27.19 1.60 11.29
C GLN A 17 -27.06 2.45 10.03
N HIS A 18 -26.12 2.10 9.13
CA HIS A 18 -26.03 2.70 7.81
C HIS A 18 -27.02 2.03 6.84
N PRO A 19 -27.81 2.79 6.07
CA PRO A 19 -28.73 2.22 5.09
C PRO A 19 -27.99 1.65 3.88
N ARG A 20 -28.27 0.37 3.60
CA ARG A 20 -27.86 -0.29 2.34
C ARG A 20 -28.59 0.35 1.16
N ARG A 21 -27.88 0.94 0.24
CA ARG A 21 -28.43 1.41 -1.04
C ARG A 21 -28.63 0.21 -1.96
N SER A 22 -29.90 -0.11 -2.22
CA SER A 22 -30.33 -1.06 -3.24
C SER A 22 -30.21 -0.40 -4.62
N PHE A 23 -29.45 -0.97 -5.53
CA PHE A 23 -29.48 -0.59 -6.95
C PHE A 23 -30.60 -1.36 -7.64
N LEU A 24 -31.63 -0.63 -8.10
CA LEU A 24 -32.68 -1.14 -8.97
C LEU A 24 -32.14 -1.24 -10.39
N ALA A 25 -32.14 -2.43 -10.94
CA ALA A 25 -31.92 -2.68 -12.36
C ALA A 25 -33.18 -2.28 -13.15
N SER A 26 -33.09 -1.34 -14.08
CA SER A 26 -34.15 -1.06 -15.00
C SER A 26 -33.88 -1.72 -16.36
N THR A 27 -34.73 -2.70 -16.70
CA THR A 27 -34.77 -3.37 -17.98
C THR A 27 -35.63 -2.55 -18.92
N GLY A 28 -35.05 -2.01 -19.98
CA GLY A 28 -35.78 -1.37 -21.07
C GLY A 28 -35.49 -2.08 -22.38
N ALA A 29 -36.48 -2.81 -22.90
CA ALA A 29 -36.47 -3.39 -24.24
C ALA A 29 -37.22 -2.47 -25.20
N ILE A 30 -36.65 -2.04 -26.32
CA ILE A 30 -37.36 -1.57 -27.50
C ILE A 30 -36.54 -1.81 -28.78
N GLY A 31 -37.08 -2.61 -29.68
CA GLY A 31 -37.35 -2.30 -31.08
C GLY A 31 -36.24 -2.47 -32.12
N LEU A 32 -36.37 -3.53 -32.92
CA LEU A 32 -35.69 -3.75 -34.20
C LEU A 32 -36.09 -2.68 -35.23
N ALA A 33 -35.09 -2.16 -35.97
CA ALA A 33 -35.20 -1.82 -37.38
C ALA A 33 -33.83 -1.88 -38.04
N GLY A 34 -33.63 -2.72 -39.03
CA GLY A 34 -32.37 -2.95 -39.72
C GLY A 34 -32.03 -1.88 -40.74
N ILE A 35 -30.74 -1.68 -40.94
CA ILE A 35 -30.13 -1.28 -42.22
C ILE A 35 -28.76 -1.97 -42.35
N ALA A 36 -28.54 -2.61 -43.50
CA ALA A 36 -27.31 -3.31 -43.84
C ALA A 36 -26.17 -2.34 -44.18
N GLY A 37 -24.97 -2.73 -43.82
CA GLY A 37 -23.74 -2.33 -44.52
C GLY A 37 -22.86 -1.31 -43.86
N ALA A 38 -22.03 -1.73 -42.91
CA ALA A 38 -20.70 -1.15 -42.64
C ALA A 38 -19.81 -2.19 -41.97
N ARG A 39 -18.64 -2.35 -42.53
CA ARG A 39 -17.63 -3.33 -42.23
C ARG A 39 -17.26 -3.36 -40.76
N ASP A 40 -17.16 -4.56 -40.22
CA ASP A 40 -16.57 -4.92 -38.95
C ASP A 40 -15.18 -4.32 -38.78
N LEU A 41 -15.12 -3.20 -38.10
CA LEU A 41 -13.95 -2.92 -37.27
C LEU A 41 -14.22 -3.60 -35.93
N LEU A 42 -13.81 -4.86 -35.83
CA LEU A 42 -13.72 -5.57 -34.56
C LEU A 42 -12.81 -4.74 -33.65
N ALA A 43 -13.39 -3.81 -32.93
CA ALA A 43 -12.77 -3.31 -31.72
C ALA A 43 -12.67 -4.52 -30.79
N SER A 44 -11.50 -5.13 -30.77
CA SER A 44 -11.15 -6.10 -29.72
C SER A 44 -11.55 -5.50 -28.38
N PRO A 45 -12.31 -6.21 -27.56
CA PRO A 45 -12.57 -5.73 -26.20
C PRO A 45 -11.20 -5.51 -25.56
N ILE A 46 -10.96 -4.30 -25.06
CA ILE A 46 -9.81 -3.99 -24.24
C ILE A 46 -9.95 -4.86 -22.97
N ALA A 47 -9.50 -6.09 -23.09
CA ALA A 47 -9.40 -7.04 -21.98
C ALA A 47 -8.16 -6.69 -21.17
N ASN A 48 -8.12 -5.52 -20.56
CA ASN A 48 -7.22 -5.16 -19.47
C ASN A 48 -7.85 -3.97 -18.73
N ALA A 49 -9.00 -4.20 -18.11
CA ALA A 49 -9.29 -3.43 -16.91
C ALA A 49 -8.16 -3.74 -15.92
N PRO A 50 -7.47 -2.74 -15.35
CA PRO A 50 -6.43 -3.01 -14.39
C PRO A 50 -7.04 -3.81 -13.25
N LYS A 51 -6.63 -5.06 -13.09
CA LYS A 51 -6.88 -5.83 -11.89
C LYS A 51 -6.35 -4.96 -10.76
N TYR A 52 -7.26 -4.45 -9.96
CA TYR A 52 -7.06 -3.77 -8.69
C TYR A 52 -5.60 -3.38 -8.41
N ASN A 53 -5.29 -2.07 -8.47
CA ASN A 53 -4.03 -1.53 -7.97
C ASN A 53 -4.04 -1.59 -6.43
N THR A 54 -4.07 -2.79 -5.88
CA THR A 54 -3.86 -2.97 -4.45
C THR A 54 -2.38 -2.76 -4.14
N PRO A 55 -2.02 -2.31 -2.94
CA PRO A 55 -0.63 -2.16 -2.53
C PRO A 55 0.21 -3.41 -2.83
N GLU A 56 -0.34 -4.60 -2.61
CA GLU A 56 0.33 -5.88 -2.86
C GLU A 56 0.64 -6.10 -4.35
N SER A 57 -0.29 -5.76 -5.24
CA SER A 57 -0.07 -5.85 -6.69
C SER A 57 0.96 -4.82 -7.16
N LEU A 58 0.98 -3.64 -6.55
CA LEU A 58 1.97 -2.61 -6.84
C LEU A 58 3.38 -3.02 -6.38
N VAL A 59 3.51 -3.76 -5.27
CA VAL A 59 4.81 -4.33 -4.86
C VAL A 59 5.35 -5.27 -5.92
N LYS A 60 4.50 -6.11 -6.53
CA LYS A 60 4.93 -6.95 -7.64
C LYS A 60 5.36 -6.12 -8.86
N ASN A 61 4.61 -5.09 -9.22
CA ASN A 61 4.95 -4.21 -10.33
C ASN A 61 6.30 -3.49 -10.08
N LEU A 62 6.53 -3.03 -8.85
CA LEU A 62 7.82 -2.46 -8.47
C LEU A 62 8.94 -3.47 -8.66
N TYR A 63 8.79 -4.68 -8.10
CA TYR A 63 9.80 -5.74 -8.21
C TYR A 63 10.14 -6.07 -9.67
N ASP A 64 9.12 -6.21 -10.51
CA ASP A 64 9.31 -6.52 -11.94
C ASP A 64 10.02 -5.39 -12.69
N SER A 65 9.84 -4.12 -12.26
CA SER A 65 10.50 -2.94 -12.86
C SER A 65 11.95 -2.75 -12.42
N LEU A 66 12.38 -3.38 -11.33
CA LEU A 66 13.76 -3.27 -10.83
C LEU A 66 14.74 -3.97 -11.76
N SER A 67 15.87 -3.32 -12.06
CA SER A 67 17.01 -3.97 -12.71
C SER A 67 17.62 -5.03 -11.80
N GLU A 68 18.45 -5.91 -12.38
CA GLU A 68 19.15 -6.94 -11.60
C GLU A 68 20.02 -6.33 -10.49
N SER A 69 20.75 -5.27 -10.78
CA SER A 69 21.59 -4.58 -9.78
C SER A 69 20.76 -3.93 -8.67
N GLN A 70 19.57 -3.42 -9.01
CA GLN A 70 18.65 -2.90 -8.00
C GLN A 70 18.11 -4.03 -7.12
N ARG A 71 17.69 -5.15 -7.70
CA ARG A 71 17.21 -6.32 -6.93
C ARG A 71 18.27 -6.83 -5.96
N GLN A 72 19.51 -6.97 -6.38
CA GLN A 72 20.62 -7.38 -5.51
C GLN A 72 20.83 -6.44 -4.31
N SER A 73 20.42 -5.18 -4.43
CA SER A 73 20.61 -4.17 -3.39
C SER A 73 19.44 -4.04 -2.41
N VAL A 74 18.21 -4.35 -2.86
CA VAL A 74 16.99 -4.06 -2.08
C VAL A 74 16.03 -5.25 -1.98
N CYS A 75 16.29 -6.37 -2.66
CA CYS A 75 15.49 -7.59 -2.56
C CYS A 75 16.27 -8.68 -1.83
N PHE A 76 15.62 -9.36 -0.92
CA PHE A 76 16.25 -10.32 -0.02
C PHE A 76 15.40 -11.59 0.08
N ASP A 77 16.05 -12.70 0.49
CA ASP A 77 15.34 -13.90 0.88
C ASP A 77 14.41 -13.60 2.08
N TRP A 78 13.33 -14.36 2.19
CA TRP A 78 12.32 -14.19 3.23
C TRP A 78 12.92 -14.15 4.64
N ASP A 79 13.84 -15.03 4.95
CA ASP A 79 14.46 -15.17 6.26
C ASP A 79 15.82 -14.43 6.37
N HIS A 80 16.04 -13.44 5.51
CA HIS A 80 17.27 -12.67 5.52
C HIS A 80 17.51 -11.97 6.86
N SER A 81 18.67 -12.26 7.45
CA SER A 81 19.09 -11.69 8.71
C SER A 81 20.53 -11.19 8.66
N THR A 82 20.84 -10.20 9.47
CA THR A 82 22.20 -9.68 9.63
C THR A 82 22.65 -9.84 11.07
N LYS A 83 23.96 -9.95 11.27
CA LYS A 83 24.54 -10.18 12.61
C LYS A 83 24.19 -9.08 13.61
N ASP A 84 24.13 -7.84 13.15
CA ASP A 84 23.90 -6.64 13.97
C ASP A 84 22.43 -6.26 14.11
N ARG A 85 21.57 -6.67 13.16
CA ARG A 85 20.17 -6.24 13.09
C ARG A 85 19.16 -7.37 13.24
N GLY A 86 19.60 -8.62 13.20
CA GLY A 86 18.74 -9.80 13.23
C GLY A 86 17.92 -9.96 11.96
N LEU A 87 16.70 -10.49 12.08
CA LEU A 87 15.76 -10.69 10.99
C LEU A 87 15.23 -9.34 10.52
N LEU A 88 15.67 -8.88 9.33
CA LEU A 88 15.42 -7.51 8.89
C LEU A 88 13.95 -7.22 8.62
N ARG A 89 13.21 -8.17 8.04
CA ARG A 89 11.80 -7.95 7.69
C ARG A 89 10.91 -7.63 8.89
N THR A 90 11.26 -8.10 10.11
CA THR A 90 10.48 -7.86 11.33
C THR A 90 11.04 -6.74 12.20
N ARG A 91 12.21 -6.18 11.84
CA ARG A 91 12.84 -5.15 12.63
C ARG A 91 12.04 -3.85 12.60
N ILE A 92 11.96 -3.22 13.76
CA ILE A 92 11.47 -1.84 13.94
C ILE A 92 12.55 -1.06 14.68
N ALA A 93 12.82 0.15 14.21
CA ALA A 93 13.71 1.07 14.90
C ALA A 93 13.24 2.52 14.67
N ASN A 94 13.53 3.38 15.63
CA ASN A 94 13.04 4.76 15.64
C ASN A 94 13.57 5.63 14.47
N ASN A 95 14.83 5.39 14.08
CA ASN A 95 15.48 6.11 12.99
C ASN A 95 16.43 5.17 12.27
N TRP A 96 16.03 4.70 11.09
CA TRP A 96 16.84 3.76 10.35
C TRP A 96 16.48 3.67 8.87
N ASN A 97 17.46 3.26 8.08
CA ASN A 97 17.29 2.87 6.70
C ASN A 97 17.53 1.37 6.59
N ILE A 98 16.57 0.64 6.04
CA ILE A 98 16.66 -0.82 5.87
C ILE A 98 17.72 -1.17 4.81
N THR A 99 17.83 -0.35 3.77
CA THR A 99 18.84 -0.40 2.71
C THR A 99 19.53 0.95 2.56
N LYS A 100 20.64 0.98 1.83
CA LYS A 100 21.41 2.22 1.62
C LYS A 100 20.72 3.23 0.71
N PRO A 101 20.14 2.84 -0.46
CA PRO A 101 19.54 3.81 -1.37
C PRO A 101 18.28 4.43 -0.76
N THR A 102 18.21 5.77 -0.80
CA THR A 102 16.97 6.50 -0.48
C THR A 102 16.12 6.66 -1.74
N LEU A 103 14.81 6.90 -1.57
CA LEU A 103 13.86 6.95 -2.69
C LEU A 103 14.22 8.04 -3.73
N LEU A 104 14.69 9.21 -3.30
CA LEU A 104 15.03 10.30 -4.22
C LEU A 104 16.48 10.26 -4.73
N SER A 105 17.25 9.22 -4.37
CA SER A 105 18.58 9.04 -4.99
C SER A 105 18.46 8.62 -6.46
N ASP A 106 19.54 8.74 -7.22
CA ASP A 106 19.59 8.30 -8.62
C ASP A 106 19.46 6.78 -8.81
N PHE A 107 19.33 6.03 -7.72
CA PHE A 107 19.14 4.59 -7.73
C PHE A 107 17.79 4.16 -8.31
N TYR A 108 16.73 4.94 -8.10
CA TYR A 108 15.39 4.63 -8.60
C TYR A 108 15.00 5.56 -9.75
N THR A 109 14.32 5.00 -10.76
CA THR A 109 13.68 5.79 -11.82
C THR A 109 12.49 6.59 -11.29
N SER A 110 12.03 7.59 -12.05
CA SER A 110 10.80 8.33 -11.75
C SER A 110 9.60 7.39 -11.57
N ASP A 111 9.44 6.44 -12.50
CA ASP A 111 8.29 5.52 -12.49
C ASP A 111 8.32 4.59 -11.27
N GLN A 112 9.51 4.10 -10.88
CA GLN A 112 9.68 3.30 -9.67
C GLN A 112 9.31 4.12 -8.41
N ARG A 113 9.67 5.39 -8.35
CA ARG A 113 9.30 6.28 -7.24
C ARG A 113 7.80 6.51 -7.14
N GLU A 114 7.13 6.68 -8.29
CA GLU A 114 5.66 6.80 -8.33
C GLU A 114 4.96 5.50 -7.89
N ILE A 115 5.46 4.33 -8.28
CA ILE A 115 4.95 3.05 -7.78
C ILE A 115 5.11 2.97 -6.25
N VAL A 116 6.27 3.31 -5.70
CA VAL A 116 6.49 3.30 -4.23
C VAL A 116 5.55 4.27 -3.51
N LYS A 117 5.32 5.44 -4.10
CA LYS A 117 4.35 6.41 -3.57
C LYS A 117 2.94 5.83 -3.56
N ALA A 118 2.53 5.19 -4.65
CA ALA A 118 1.22 4.55 -4.74
C ALA A 118 1.05 3.39 -3.75
N ILE A 119 2.12 2.60 -3.49
CA ILE A 119 2.11 1.58 -2.42
C ILE A 119 1.87 2.25 -1.06
N PHE A 120 2.63 3.29 -0.74
CA PHE A 120 2.48 4.04 0.50
C PHE A 120 1.07 4.60 0.69
N GLU A 121 0.55 5.30 -0.31
CA GLU A 121 -0.79 5.89 -0.27
C GLU A 121 -1.89 4.82 -0.21
N GLY A 122 -1.68 3.65 -0.80
CA GLY A 122 -2.61 2.53 -0.73
C GLY A 122 -2.65 1.80 0.61
N ILE A 123 -1.58 1.85 1.41
CA ILE A 123 -1.51 1.27 2.76
C ILE A 123 -2.19 2.19 3.78
N ILE A 124 -2.11 3.50 3.57
CA ILE A 124 -2.55 4.53 4.52
C ILE A 124 -3.95 5.01 4.14
N ASP A 125 -4.84 5.14 5.12
CA ASP A 125 -6.13 5.77 4.91
C ASP A 125 -5.96 7.19 4.33
N PRO A 126 -6.68 7.57 3.26
CA PRO A 126 -6.54 8.87 2.61
C PRO A 126 -6.66 10.08 3.53
N SER A 127 -7.45 9.98 4.61
CA SER A 127 -7.61 11.06 5.60
C SER A 127 -6.33 11.36 6.40
N TRP A 128 -5.33 10.47 6.33
CA TRP A 128 -4.06 10.60 7.03
C TRP A 128 -2.90 11.03 6.13
N HIS A 129 -3.06 11.04 4.81
CA HIS A 129 -1.98 11.35 3.87
C HIS A 129 -1.29 12.68 4.18
N ASP A 130 -2.05 13.75 4.37
CA ASP A 130 -1.49 15.08 4.69
C ASP A 130 -0.67 15.09 5.98
N ARG A 131 -1.11 14.33 6.99
CA ARG A 131 -0.39 14.21 8.27
C ARG A 131 0.93 13.48 8.10
N PHE A 132 0.95 12.39 7.33
CA PHE A 132 2.18 11.67 7.03
C PHE A 132 3.15 12.51 6.20
N TYR A 133 2.68 13.20 5.16
CA TYR A 133 3.53 14.08 4.36
C TYR A 133 4.09 15.25 5.19
N LYS A 134 3.28 15.82 6.09
CA LYS A 134 3.78 16.81 7.04
C LYS A 134 4.84 16.22 7.95
N GLN A 135 4.62 15.04 8.52
CA GLN A 135 5.58 14.35 9.38
C GLN A 135 6.90 14.09 8.63
N PHE A 136 6.86 13.60 7.40
CA PHE A 136 8.06 13.39 6.59
C PHE A 136 8.79 14.70 6.28
N LYS A 137 8.05 15.80 6.09
CA LYS A 137 8.65 17.11 5.91
C LYS A 137 9.39 17.56 7.15
N ASP A 138 8.77 17.42 8.31
CA ASP A 138 9.33 17.85 9.60
C ASP A 138 10.55 16.98 10.00
N ASP A 139 10.49 15.66 9.77
CA ASP A 139 11.51 14.71 10.21
C ASP A 139 12.70 14.58 9.24
N MET A 140 12.44 14.65 7.92
CA MET A 140 13.43 14.29 6.89
C MET A 140 13.50 15.29 5.74
N GLY A 141 12.78 16.40 5.82
CA GLY A 141 12.73 17.41 4.76
C GLY A 141 11.80 17.04 3.59
N GLY A 142 11.00 15.99 3.71
CA GLY A 142 9.94 15.60 2.78
C GLY A 142 9.97 14.15 2.34
N TRP A 143 8.93 13.77 1.60
CA TRP A 143 8.80 12.46 0.99
C TRP A 143 10.03 12.08 0.16
N GLY A 144 10.49 10.87 0.34
CA GLY A 144 11.57 10.26 -0.45
C GLY A 144 13.00 10.64 -0.03
N LYS A 145 13.19 11.73 0.74
CA LYS A 145 14.53 12.21 1.08
C LYS A 145 15.26 11.32 2.07
N GLY A 146 14.54 10.76 3.03
CA GLY A 146 15.13 9.92 4.08
C GLY A 146 14.59 8.51 4.13
N GLN A 147 13.66 8.15 3.24
CA GLN A 147 13.10 6.80 3.21
C GLN A 147 13.93 5.86 2.35
N SER A 148 14.04 4.62 2.80
CA SER A 148 14.58 3.49 2.05
C SER A 148 13.63 2.31 2.10
N LEU A 149 13.75 1.39 1.15
CA LEU A 149 12.88 0.23 1.07
C LEU A 149 13.65 -1.09 0.95
N ALA A 150 12.98 -2.16 1.30
CA ALA A 150 13.38 -3.52 0.99
C ALA A 150 12.16 -4.37 0.59
N ILE A 151 12.40 -5.40 -0.20
CA ILE A 151 11.42 -6.42 -0.56
C ILE A 151 11.97 -7.77 -0.12
N PHE A 152 11.20 -8.54 0.63
CA PHE A 152 11.56 -9.88 1.10
C PHE A 152 10.67 -10.92 0.45
N GLY A 153 11.25 -12.07 0.09
CA GLY A 153 10.53 -13.17 -0.55
C GLY A 153 10.15 -12.88 -2.01
N THR A 154 9.03 -13.45 -2.47
CA THR A 154 8.62 -13.40 -3.88
C THR A 154 7.31 -12.64 -4.05
N PRO A 155 7.33 -11.37 -4.48
CA PRO A 155 6.10 -10.62 -4.75
C PRO A 155 5.20 -11.31 -5.76
N GLY A 156 3.90 -11.31 -5.47
CA GLY A 156 2.89 -12.04 -6.24
C GLY A 156 2.63 -13.47 -5.74
N SER A 157 3.40 -13.96 -4.77
CA SER A 157 3.06 -15.15 -3.97
C SER A 157 2.46 -14.72 -2.62
N ASP A 158 2.03 -15.70 -1.82
CA ASP A 158 1.56 -15.44 -0.46
C ASP A 158 2.70 -15.10 0.53
N ARG A 159 3.96 -15.26 0.11
CA ARG A 159 5.13 -15.10 0.96
C ARG A 159 6.06 -14.00 0.44
N PHE A 160 5.66 -12.78 0.66
CA PHE A 160 6.49 -11.60 0.45
C PHE A 160 6.17 -10.52 1.48
N GLU A 161 7.09 -9.60 1.65
CA GLU A 161 6.89 -8.41 2.46
C GLU A 161 7.67 -7.24 1.88
N PHE A 162 7.00 -6.13 1.63
CA PHE A 162 7.60 -4.84 1.33
C PHE A 162 7.72 -4.05 2.62
N VAL A 163 8.90 -3.46 2.85
CA VAL A 163 9.17 -2.65 4.05
C VAL A 163 9.71 -1.30 3.60
N LEU A 164 9.04 -0.22 4.01
CA LEU A 164 9.48 1.16 3.83
C LEU A 164 9.89 1.73 5.18
N THR A 165 11.11 2.21 5.29
CA THR A 165 11.67 2.73 6.54
C THR A 165 12.14 4.17 6.40
N GLY A 166 12.24 4.85 7.52
CA GLY A 166 12.75 6.21 7.63
C GLY A 166 12.81 6.65 9.09
N ARG A 167 13.00 7.94 9.31
CA ARG A 167 12.91 8.50 10.66
C ARG A 167 11.45 8.44 11.12
N HIS A 168 11.21 7.84 12.27
CA HIS A 168 9.91 7.66 12.92
C HIS A 168 8.88 6.93 12.04
N SER A 169 9.34 6.15 11.06
CA SER A 169 8.44 5.41 10.17
C SER A 169 8.97 4.02 9.82
N THR A 170 8.08 3.04 9.93
CA THR A 170 8.26 1.69 9.39
C THR A 170 6.90 1.22 8.89
N LEU A 171 6.73 1.11 7.58
CA LEU A 171 5.50 0.69 6.94
C LEU A 171 5.72 -0.63 6.21
N ARG A 172 4.70 -1.46 6.19
CA ARG A 172 4.74 -2.80 5.60
C ARG A 172 3.56 -3.03 4.69
N CYS A 173 3.83 -3.80 3.64
CA CYS A 173 2.81 -4.38 2.79
C CYS A 173 3.21 -5.82 2.51
N ASP A 174 2.38 -6.78 2.88
CA ASP A 174 2.66 -8.20 2.73
C ASP A 174 1.64 -8.90 1.81
N GLY A 175 1.89 -10.17 1.53
CA GLY A 175 0.89 -11.08 0.99
C GLY A 175 -0.10 -11.50 2.08
N ASN A 176 -0.59 -12.74 2.00
CA ASN A 176 -1.56 -13.27 2.97
C ASN A 176 -0.92 -14.02 4.16
N THR A 177 0.38 -13.88 4.36
CA THR A 177 1.12 -14.66 5.36
C THR A 177 0.87 -14.23 6.80
N GLN A 178 0.36 -13.01 6.99
CA GLN A 178 0.11 -12.46 8.32
C GLN A 178 -1.28 -11.82 8.39
N LYS A 179 -2.31 -12.65 8.28
CA LYS A 179 -3.69 -12.21 8.47
C LYS A 179 -3.87 -11.71 9.90
N HIS A 180 -4.47 -10.52 10.04
CA HIS A 180 -4.85 -9.91 11.32
C HIS A 180 -3.71 -9.34 12.17
N VAL A 181 -2.57 -9.03 11.61
CA VAL A 181 -1.55 -8.26 12.33
C VAL A 181 -1.94 -6.78 12.24
N ALA A 182 -2.41 -6.23 13.36
CA ALA A 182 -2.52 -4.78 13.53
C ALA A 182 -1.15 -4.23 13.97
N PHE A 183 -0.70 -3.17 13.34
CA PHE A 183 0.49 -2.40 13.73
C PHE A 183 0.10 -1.03 14.24
#